data_cc88c6e86b22a554416c004b93d93986
#
_entry.id   cc88c6e86b22a554416c004b93d93986
#
_cell.length_a   1.000
_cell.length_b   1.000
_cell.length_c   1.000
_cell.angle_alpha   90.00
_cell.angle_beta   90.00
_cell.angle_gamma   90.00
#
_symmetry.space_group_name_H-M   'P 1'
#
loop_
_entity.id
_entity.type
_entity.pdbx_description
1 polymer ?
#
loop_
_entity_poly.entity_id
_entity_poly.type
_entity_poly.pdbx_seq_one_letter_code
_entity_poly.pdbx_strand_id
1 'polypeptide(L)'
;MNPSQKTGLKNKQAARPGSPIILMQGEYMNTAQTQATQDIHAFTEQARDAIYQAIFSRRDVRGQFLPTPVPDAVLSRILTAAHYAPSVGFMQPWNFVVVQSAAVKRRLHDAFALAHAEAADMFDGEKRSTYQRLKLEGILESPIGICITCDRERTGPVVIGRTHMKTMDLYSSVCAVQNLWLAARAEGLGVGWVSIFNQSALQDALAIPKRITPIAYLCVGYVSHFYAKPELESAGWLPRLPIEELVYFDQWGRHDEQQALIGHLRRDQAEAQKTANLALMQSR
;
A
#
# COMPACT_ATOMS: atom_id res chain seq x y z
N MET A 1 38.66 -34.32 -49.72
CA MET A 1 38.15 -35.17 -50.81
C MET A 1 36.64 -34.93 -50.90
N ASN A 2 36.22 -34.18 -51.89
CA ASN A 2 34.88 -34.12 -52.49
C ASN A 2 34.74 -35.37 -53.41
N PRO A 3 33.61 -35.78 -53.96
CA PRO A 3 32.32 -35.05 -54.25
C PRO A 3 31.07 -35.94 -54.17
N SER A 4 29.95 -35.50 -54.39
CA SER A 4 29.06 -35.26 -55.54
C SER A 4 27.59 -35.59 -55.18
N GLN A 5 26.69 -34.67 -55.47
CA GLN A 5 25.73 -34.58 -56.60
C GLN A 5 24.69 -35.72 -56.65
N LYS A 6 23.45 -35.49 -56.73
CA LYS A 6 22.53 -35.02 -57.76
C LYS A 6 21.06 -35.23 -57.34
N THR A 7 20.21 -34.44 -57.65
CA THR A 7 19.08 -34.09 -58.56
C THR A 7 17.74 -34.37 -57.91
N GLY A 8 16.81 -33.50 -57.78
CA GLY A 8 16.08 -32.73 -58.76
C GLY A 8 14.81 -33.45 -59.20
N LEU A 9 13.63 -32.95 -58.74
CA LEU A 9 12.40 -33.10 -59.58
C LEU A 9 11.30 -32.11 -59.07
N LYS A 10 10.98 -31.23 -59.99
CA LYS A 10 9.83 -30.33 -59.89
C LYS A 10 8.58 -31.16 -60.08
N ASN A 11 7.56 -30.94 -59.30
CA ASN A 11 6.19 -31.19 -59.76
C ASN A 11 5.28 -29.99 -59.38
N LYS A 12 4.90 -29.27 -60.42
CA LYS A 12 3.79 -28.34 -60.45
C LYS A 12 2.51 -29.15 -60.36
N GLN A 13 1.64 -28.86 -59.42
CA GLN A 13 0.25 -29.21 -59.58
C GLN A 13 -0.66 -28.04 -59.20
N ALA A 14 -1.62 -27.86 -60.06
CA ALA A 14 -2.50 -26.73 -60.28
C ALA A 14 -3.40 -26.35 -59.08
N ALA A 15 -3.67 -25.06 -59.04
CA ALA A 15 -4.75 -24.46 -58.24
C ALA A 15 -6.14 -25.03 -58.66
N ARG A 16 -6.92 -25.40 -57.66
CA ARG A 16 -8.40 -25.57 -57.78
C ARG A 16 -9.09 -24.38 -57.17
N PRO A 17 -10.09 -23.80 -57.81
CA PRO A 17 -10.85 -22.69 -57.27
C PRO A 17 -12.02 -23.22 -56.43
N GLY A 18 -12.35 -22.50 -55.34
CA GLY A 18 -13.67 -22.46 -54.78
C GLY A 18 -13.93 -23.34 -53.56
N SER A 19 -13.65 -22.82 -52.38
CA SER A 19 -14.43 -23.16 -51.18
C SER A 19 -14.97 -21.87 -50.55
N PRO A 20 -16.25 -21.83 -50.19
CA PRO A 20 -16.87 -20.59 -49.68
C PRO A 20 -16.25 -20.26 -48.30
N ILE A 21 -15.88 -19.01 -48.14
CA ILE A 21 -15.58 -18.40 -46.85
C ILE A 21 -16.87 -18.47 -46.04
N ILE A 22 -16.90 -19.40 -45.10
CA ILE A 22 -17.89 -19.41 -44.00
C ILE A 22 -17.52 -18.20 -43.13
N LEU A 23 -18.24 -17.09 -43.35
CA LEU A 23 -18.33 -16.02 -42.36
C LEU A 23 -18.94 -16.65 -41.09
N MET A 24 -18.09 -16.99 -40.13
CA MET A 24 -18.57 -17.20 -38.76
C MET A 24 -19.19 -15.89 -38.32
N GLN A 25 -20.51 -15.86 -38.28
CA GLN A 25 -21.28 -14.86 -37.56
C GLN A 25 -20.81 -14.98 -36.09
N GLY A 26 -20.06 -13.96 -35.66
CA GLY A 26 -19.75 -13.79 -34.23
C GLY A 26 -21.07 -13.69 -33.49
N GLU A 27 -21.40 -14.70 -32.73
CA GLU A 27 -22.48 -14.64 -31.76
C GLU A 27 -22.17 -13.47 -30.83
N TYR A 28 -23.02 -12.45 -30.92
CA TYR A 28 -23.11 -11.42 -29.90
C TYR A 28 -23.46 -12.15 -28.58
N MET A 29 -22.45 -12.46 -27.78
CA MET A 29 -22.70 -12.94 -26.43
C MET A 29 -23.60 -11.92 -25.75
N ASN A 30 -24.75 -12.41 -25.33
CA ASN A 30 -25.80 -11.65 -24.69
C ASN A 30 -25.18 -10.85 -23.50
N THR A 31 -25.22 -9.52 -23.56
CA THR A 31 -24.69 -8.60 -22.56
C THR A 31 -25.15 -8.94 -21.14
N ALA A 32 -26.37 -9.50 -21.00
CA ALA A 32 -26.89 -9.97 -19.70
C ALA A 32 -26.13 -11.20 -19.16
N GLN A 33 -25.65 -12.12 -20.01
CA GLN A 33 -24.85 -13.26 -19.60
C GLN A 33 -23.41 -12.85 -19.23
N THR A 34 -22.86 -11.85 -19.87
CA THR A 34 -21.54 -11.27 -19.52
C THR A 34 -21.62 -10.54 -18.19
N GLN A 35 -22.71 -9.85 -17.90
CA GLN A 35 -22.94 -9.15 -16.64
C GLN A 35 -23.12 -10.13 -15.48
N ALA A 36 -23.89 -11.20 -15.68
CA ALA A 36 -24.08 -12.25 -14.67
C ALA A 36 -22.80 -13.01 -14.31
N THR A 37 -21.87 -13.19 -15.24
CA THR A 37 -20.55 -13.79 -14.98
C THR A 37 -19.56 -12.83 -14.29
N GLN A 38 -19.71 -11.53 -14.42
CA GLN A 38 -18.91 -10.54 -13.70
C GLN A 38 -19.30 -10.41 -12.22
N ASP A 39 -20.55 -10.69 -11.88
CA ASP A 39 -21.06 -10.53 -10.50
C ASP A 39 -20.71 -11.70 -9.56
N ILE A 40 -20.31 -12.88 -10.07
CA ILE A 40 -20.03 -14.07 -9.25
C ILE A 40 -18.85 -13.88 -8.28
N HIS A 41 -17.88 -13.02 -8.62
CA HIS A 41 -16.69 -12.75 -7.81
C HIS A 41 -16.71 -11.37 -7.15
N ALA A 42 -17.71 -10.55 -7.42
CA ALA A 42 -17.84 -9.25 -6.78
C ALA A 42 -18.35 -9.38 -5.34
N PHE A 43 -17.83 -8.55 -4.46
CA PHE A 43 -18.42 -8.38 -3.14
C PHE A 43 -19.82 -7.75 -3.24
N THR A 44 -20.66 -7.99 -2.24
CA THR A 44 -21.89 -7.23 -2.10
C THR A 44 -21.60 -5.73 -2.05
N GLU A 45 -22.54 -4.91 -2.47
CA GLU A 45 -22.38 -3.43 -2.46
C GLU A 45 -21.97 -2.94 -1.07
N GLN A 46 -22.65 -3.39 -0.01
CA GLN A 46 -22.33 -3.03 1.36
C GLN A 46 -20.90 -3.42 1.77
N ALA A 47 -20.43 -4.61 1.39
CA ALA A 47 -19.09 -5.06 1.71
C ALA A 47 -18.02 -4.25 0.94
N ARG A 48 -18.30 -3.94 -0.34
CA ARG A 48 -17.47 -3.08 -1.17
C ARG A 48 -17.35 -1.68 -0.56
N ASP A 49 -18.46 -1.08 -0.18
CA ASP A 49 -18.50 0.27 0.38
C ASP A 49 -17.77 0.36 1.71
N ALA A 50 -17.87 -0.67 2.56
CA ALA A 50 -17.09 -0.76 3.80
C ALA A 50 -15.57 -0.76 3.55
N ILE A 51 -15.11 -1.45 2.52
CA ILE A 51 -13.68 -1.47 2.13
C ILE A 51 -13.24 -0.06 1.68
N TYR A 52 -13.99 0.59 0.78
CA TYR A 52 -13.68 1.94 0.33
C TYR A 52 -13.77 2.96 1.46
N GLN A 53 -14.73 2.83 2.36
CA GLN A 53 -14.81 3.67 3.56
C GLN A 53 -13.55 3.56 4.42
N ALA A 54 -13.04 2.34 4.67
CA ALA A 54 -11.80 2.15 5.41
C ALA A 54 -10.61 2.82 4.70
N ILE A 55 -10.49 2.65 3.38
CA ILE A 55 -9.42 3.23 2.56
C ILE A 55 -9.46 4.78 2.61
N PHE A 56 -10.63 5.39 2.39
CA PHE A 56 -10.75 6.84 2.25
C PHE A 56 -10.72 7.57 3.60
N SER A 57 -11.24 6.93 4.69
CA SER A 57 -11.28 7.53 6.03
C SER A 57 -10.06 7.24 6.90
N ARG A 58 -9.11 6.40 6.44
CA ARG A 58 -7.85 6.16 7.17
C ARG A 58 -7.06 7.45 7.32
N ARG A 59 -6.50 7.64 8.51
CA ARG A 59 -5.61 8.77 8.82
C ARG A 59 -4.33 8.25 9.46
N ASP A 60 -3.25 8.98 9.28
CA ASP A 60 -2.02 8.84 10.05
C ASP A 60 -2.25 9.55 11.38
N VAL A 61 -2.26 8.80 12.48
CA VAL A 61 -2.64 9.27 13.81
C VAL A 61 -1.41 9.49 14.68
N ARG A 62 -1.39 10.55 15.48
CA ARG A 62 -0.24 10.91 16.30
C ARG A 62 -0.63 11.23 17.75
N GLY A 63 -1.27 12.38 17.98
CA GLY A 63 -1.65 12.85 19.31
C GLY A 63 -3.04 12.42 19.81
N GLN A 64 -3.81 11.66 19.01
CA GLN A 64 -5.20 11.32 19.29
C GLN A 64 -5.38 9.99 20.02
N PHE A 65 -4.29 9.27 20.32
CA PHE A 65 -4.37 7.97 20.98
C PHE A 65 -4.98 8.05 22.38
N LEU A 66 -5.82 7.07 22.68
CA LEU A 66 -6.38 6.83 24.01
C LEU A 66 -5.55 5.78 24.75
N PRO A 67 -5.46 5.85 26.08
CA PRO A 67 -4.72 4.86 26.87
C PRO A 67 -5.43 3.50 26.95
N THR A 68 -6.58 3.35 26.31
CA THR A 68 -7.39 2.13 26.30
C THR A 68 -6.61 0.98 25.72
N PRO A 69 -6.45 -0.16 26.43
CA PRO A 69 -5.74 -1.32 25.92
C PRO A 69 -6.42 -1.90 24.67
N VAL A 70 -5.61 -2.36 23.72
CA VAL A 70 -6.10 -3.10 22.56
C VAL A 70 -6.17 -4.58 22.95
N PRO A 71 -7.36 -5.23 22.86
CA PRO A 71 -7.49 -6.63 23.19
C PRO A 71 -6.66 -7.54 22.25
N ASP A 72 -6.10 -8.61 22.79
CA ASP A 72 -5.29 -9.57 22.02
C ASP A 72 -6.03 -10.14 20.81
N ALA A 73 -7.36 -10.37 20.92
CA ALA A 73 -8.18 -10.84 19.81
C ALA A 73 -8.22 -9.82 18.64
N VAL A 74 -8.25 -8.51 18.93
CA VAL A 74 -8.18 -7.45 17.90
C VAL A 74 -6.78 -7.39 17.31
N LEU A 75 -5.76 -7.42 18.16
CA LEU A 75 -4.36 -7.44 17.73
C LEU A 75 -4.07 -8.65 16.83
N SER A 76 -4.57 -9.82 17.19
CA SER A 76 -4.45 -11.04 16.38
C SER A 76 -5.08 -10.86 15.00
N ARG A 77 -6.29 -10.29 14.88
CA ARG A 77 -6.94 -10.07 13.58
C ARG A 77 -6.17 -9.13 12.68
N ILE A 78 -5.66 -8.01 13.20
CA ILE A 78 -4.91 -7.04 12.39
C ILE A 78 -3.53 -7.58 11.97
N LEU A 79 -2.87 -8.37 12.82
CA LEU A 79 -1.61 -9.05 12.46
C LEU A 79 -1.84 -10.15 11.43
N THR A 80 -2.95 -10.90 11.56
CA THR A 80 -3.35 -11.90 10.56
C THR A 80 -3.63 -11.22 9.22
N ALA A 81 -4.37 -10.12 9.18
CA ALA A 81 -4.61 -9.37 7.95
C ALA A 81 -3.30 -8.90 7.30
N ALA A 82 -2.35 -8.42 8.09
CA ALA A 82 -1.01 -8.09 7.61
C ALA A 82 -0.30 -9.29 6.97
N HIS A 83 -0.40 -10.47 7.59
CA HIS A 83 0.23 -11.69 7.10
C HIS A 83 -0.38 -12.19 5.78
N TYR A 84 -1.62 -11.87 5.48
CA TYR A 84 -2.30 -12.19 4.21
C TYR A 84 -1.97 -11.20 3.07
N ALA A 85 -0.99 -10.34 3.24
CA ALA A 85 -0.52 -9.48 2.16
C ALA A 85 0.13 -10.29 1.02
N PRO A 86 0.05 -9.83 -0.23
CA PRO A 86 0.78 -10.45 -1.33
C PRO A 86 2.28 -10.27 -1.12
N SER A 87 3.09 -11.25 -1.58
CA SER A 87 4.54 -11.12 -1.55
C SER A 87 5.20 -11.74 -2.77
N VAL A 88 6.31 -11.14 -3.19
CA VAL A 88 7.13 -11.62 -4.29
C VAL A 88 7.56 -13.07 -4.04
N GLY A 89 7.33 -13.96 -5.01
CA GLY A 89 7.64 -15.38 -4.90
C GLY A 89 7.06 -16.07 -3.65
N PHE A 90 5.94 -15.54 -3.12
CA PHE A 90 5.31 -15.99 -1.87
C PHE A 90 6.28 -16.06 -0.67
N MET A 91 7.26 -15.17 -0.66
CA MET A 91 8.38 -15.20 0.29
C MET A 91 8.00 -14.75 1.71
N GLN A 92 6.93 -13.96 1.89
CA GLN A 92 6.44 -13.47 3.19
C GLN A 92 7.59 -12.91 4.05
N PRO A 93 8.31 -11.88 3.58
CA PRO A 93 9.59 -11.47 4.15
C PRO A 93 9.47 -10.74 5.48
N TRP A 94 8.25 -10.42 5.89
CA TRP A 94 7.96 -9.62 7.10
C TRP A 94 8.10 -10.42 8.39
N ASN A 95 8.49 -9.71 9.45
CA ASN A 95 8.29 -10.11 10.84
C ASN A 95 7.62 -8.94 11.58
N PHE A 96 6.97 -9.25 12.69
CA PHE A 96 6.25 -8.28 13.51
C PHE A 96 6.86 -8.27 14.92
N VAL A 97 7.39 -7.13 15.36
CA VAL A 97 7.85 -6.94 16.74
C VAL A 97 6.82 -6.07 17.46
N VAL A 98 6.05 -6.68 18.36
CA VAL A 98 5.03 -5.99 19.15
C VAL A 98 5.68 -5.37 20.38
N VAL A 99 5.51 -4.07 20.56
CA VAL A 99 6.12 -3.26 21.62
C VAL A 99 5.04 -2.77 22.57
N GLN A 100 5.07 -3.29 23.79
CA GLN A 100 4.17 -2.90 24.89
C GLN A 100 4.94 -2.27 26.05
N SER A 101 6.23 -2.56 26.19
CA SER A 101 7.08 -2.07 27.27
C SER A 101 7.27 -0.55 27.22
N ALA A 102 6.88 0.14 28.28
CA ALA A 102 7.10 1.58 28.42
C ALA A 102 8.60 1.95 28.37
N ALA A 103 9.49 1.07 28.85
CA ALA A 103 10.93 1.31 28.79
C ALA A 103 11.46 1.24 27.34
N VAL A 104 10.95 0.31 26.53
CA VAL A 104 11.28 0.22 25.10
C VAL A 104 10.75 1.41 24.33
N LYS A 105 9.49 1.82 24.60
CA LYS A 105 8.89 3.00 23.98
C LYS A 105 9.68 4.27 24.27
N ARG A 106 10.16 4.47 25.51
CA ARG A 106 11.02 5.62 25.83
C ARG A 106 12.29 5.63 25.00
N ARG A 107 13.01 4.49 24.90
CA ARG A 107 14.21 4.40 24.05
C ARG A 107 13.92 4.74 22.58
N LEU A 108 12.78 4.30 22.06
CA LEU A 108 12.35 4.61 20.68
C LEU A 108 12.01 6.10 20.55
N HIS A 109 11.33 6.67 21.53
CA HIS A 109 11.02 8.10 21.53
C HIS A 109 12.31 8.96 21.58
N ASP A 110 13.29 8.57 22.39
CA ASP A 110 14.58 9.26 22.47
C ASP A 110 15.32 9.20 21.11
N ALA A 111 15.32 8.02 20.46
CA ALA A 111 15.88 7.85 19.12
C ALA A 111 15.15 8.69 18.06
N PHE A 112 13.80 8.78 18.15
CA PHE A 112 13.01 9.67 17.32
C PHE A 112 13.37 11.14 17.57
N ALA A 113 13.44 11.57 18.83
CA ALA A 113 13.70 12.97 19.18
C ALA A 113 15.04 13.47 18.62
N LEU A 114 16.07 12.61 18.67
CA LEU A 114 17.38 12.90 18.08
C LEU A 114 17.28 13.08 16.56
N ALA A 115 16.70 12.10 15.85
CA ALA A 115 16.56 12.14 14.42
C ALA A 115 15.62 13.29 13.94
N HIS A 116 14.61 13.62 14.74
CA HIS A 116 13.70 14.73 14.46
C HIS A 116 14.43 16.08 14.56
N ALA A 117 15.31 16.26 15.56
CA ALA A 117 16.13 17.46 15.69
C ALA A 117 17.10 17.61 14.50
N GLU A 118 17.78 16.53 14.11
CA GLU A 118 18.64 16.50 12.92
C GLU A 118 17.87 16.85 11.65
N ALA A 119 16.67 16.29 11.47
CA ALA A 119 15.83 16.53 10.31
C ALA A 119 15.30 17.99 10.25
N ALA A 120 15.06 18.63 11.39
CA ALA A 120 14.64 20.03 11.43
C ALA A 120 15.68 20.97 10.80
N ASP A 121 16.96 20.64 10.93
CA ASP A 121 18.07 21.41 10.36
C ASP A 121 18.21 21.25 8.83
N MET A 122 17.50 20.30 8.22
CA MET A 122 17.44 20.12 6.77
C MET A 122 16.43 21.05 6.09
N PHE A 123 15.64 21.79 6.87
CA PHE A 123 14.64 22.73 6.35
C PHE A 123 15.02 24.16 6.70
N ASP A 124 14.68 25.10 5.81
CA ASP A 124 14.91 26.53 5.99
C ASP A 124 13.61 27.32 6.13
N GLY A 125 13.69 28.52 6.73
CA GLY A 125 12.65 29.52 6.78
C GLY A 125 11.32 29.01 7.33
N GLU A 126 10.24 29.27 6.61
CA GLU A 126 8.87 28.93 7.01
C GLU A 126 8.64 27.41 7.09
N LYS A 127 9.28 26.62 6.23
CA LYS A 127 9.18 25.17 6.26
C LYS A 127 9.78 24.58 7.54
N ARG A 128 10.92 25.10 8.01
CA ARG A 128 11.52 24.71 9.29
C ARG A 128 10.58 25.02 10.44
N SER A 129 10.01 26.22 10.49
CA SER A 129 9.05 26.62 11.52
C SER A 129 7.80 25.75 11.51
N THR A 130 7.30 25.38 10.34
CA THR A 130 6.17 24.47 10.19
C THR A 130 6.53 23.07 10.67
N TYR A 131 7.67 22.51 10.22
CA TYR A 131 8.15 21.19 10.64
C TYR A 131 8.25 21.08 12.17
N GLN A 132 8.83 22.08 12.83
CA GLN A 132 8.99 22.08 14.30
C GLN A 132 7.68 22.11 15.08
N ARG A 133 6.59 22.64 14.48
CA ARG A 133 5.25 22.66 15.09
C ARG A 133 4.45 21.36 14.87
N LEU A 134 4.85 20.54 13.90
CA LEU A 134 4.15 19.30 13.60
C LEU A 134 4.44 18.25 14.66
N LYS A 135 3.39 17.61 15.19
CA LYS A 135 3.55 16.36 15.91
C LYS A 135 3.68 15.22 14.90
N LEU A 136 4.84 14.55 14.87
CA LEU A 136 5.20 13.56 13.86
C LEU A 136 5.31 12.13 14.41
N GLU A 137 4.90 11.91 15.65
CA GLU A 137 4.92 10.61 16.33
C GLU A 137 3.78 10.49 17.35
N GLY A 138 3.53 9.27 17.83
CA GLY A 138 2.60 8.92 18.90
C GLY A 138 3.15 7.76 19.72
N ILE A 139 4.47 7.69 19.88
CA ILE A 139 5.19 6.52 20.45
C ILE A 139 4.80 6.30 21.91
N LEU A 140 4.74 7.37 22.68
CA LEU A 140 4.44 7.29 24.11
C LEU A 140 2.93 7.22 24.37
N GLU A 141 2.12 7.88 23.55
CA GLU A 141 0.67 7.96 23.69
C GLU A 141 -0.05 6.67 23.26
N SER A 142 0.44 5.99 22.21
CA SER A 142 -0.19 4.75 21.74
C SER A 142 -0.01 3.61 22.74
N PRO A 143 -1.04 2.77 23.01
CA PRO A 143 -0.88 1.61 23.89
C PRO A 143 0.08 0.56 23.31
N ILE A 144 0.16 0.40 22.00
CA ILE A 144 0.97 -0.60 21.31
C ILE A 144 1.82 0.06 20.22
N GLY A 145 3.09 -0.35 20.12
CA GLY A 145 3.93 -0.17 18.96
C GLY A 145 4.08 -1.48 18.18
N ILE A 146 4.16 -1.42 16.85
CA ILE A 146 4.46 -2.59 16.00
C ILE A 146 5.55 -2.21 15.03
N CYS A 147 6.74 -2.84 15.16
CA CYS A 147 7.77 -2.71 14.14
C CYS A 147 7.62 -3.85 13.13
N ILE A 148 7.40 -3.48 11.86
CA ILE A 148 7.39 -4.42 10.74
C ILE A 148 8.77 -4.40 10.10
N THR A 149 9.37 -5.56 9.94
CA THR A 149 10.70 -5.73 9.37
C THR A 149 10.66 -6.57 8.11
N CYS A 150 11.74 -6.53 7.31
CA CYS A 150 11.93 -7.36 6.13
C CYS A 150 13.19 -8.23 6.30
N ASP A 151 13.03 -9.54 6.25
CA ASP A 151 14.13 -10.48 6.13
C ASP A 151 14.39 -10.74 4.63
N ARG A 152 15.39 -10.05 4.11
CA ARG A 152 15.73 -10.09 2.69
C ARG A 152 16.36 -11.42 2.24
N GLU A 153 16.78 -12.25 3.20
CA GLU A 153 17.41 -13.55 2.97
C GLU A 153 16.45 -14.73 3.12
N ARG A 154 15.22 -14.45 3.57
CA ARG A 154 14.18 -15.48 3.69
C ARG A 154 13.95 -16.15 2.33
N THR A 155 13.89 -17.47 2.30
CA THR A 155 13.75 -18.32 1.10
C THR A 155 14.97 -18.34 0.17
N GLY A 156 16.12 -17.81 0.61
CA GLY A 156 17.39 -17.90 -0.10
C GLY A 156 17.68 -16.74 -1.08
N PRO A 157 18.79 -16.83 -1.83
CA PRO A 157 19.30 -15.71 -2.62
C PRO A 157 18.51 -15.46 -3.90
N VAL A 158 17.83 -16.48 -4.47
CA VAL A 158 17.07 -16.38 -5.71
C VAL A 158 15.60 -16.61 -5.42
N VAL A 159 14.78 -15.61 -5.70
CA VAL A 159 13.33 -15.63 -5.47
C VAL A 159 12.62 -15.26 -6.77
N ILE A 160 11.56 -15.99 -7.12
CA ILE A 160 10.72 -15.70 -8.29
C ILE A 160 10.20 -14.25 -8.18
N GLY A 161 10.38 -13.45 -9.24
CA GLY A 161 9.98 -12.04 -9.28
C GLY A 161 10.99 -11.06 -8.65
N ARG A 162 12.03 -11.54 -7.94
CA ARG A 162 13.10 -10.71 -7.37
C ARG A 162 14.44 -10.87 -8.12
N THR A 163 14.45 -11.52 -9.25
CA THR A 163 15.66 -11.75 -10.04
C THR A 163 16.28 -10.46 -10.59
N HIS A 164 15.45 -9.51 -11.02
CA HIS A 164 15.84 -8.21 -11.57
C HIS A 164 15.51 -7.06 -10.63
N MET A 165 14.28 -6.94 -10.19
CA MET A 165 13.86 -5.92 -9.19
C MET A 165 14.17 -6.40 -7.77
N LYS A 166 15.39 -6.11 -7.32
CA LYS A 166 15.93 -6.61 -6.04
C LYS A 166 15.25 -6.07 -4.78
N THR A 167 14.38 -5.07 -4.92
CA THR A 167 13.65 -4.41 -3.81
C THR A 167 12.22 -4.92 -3.64
N MET A 168 11.77 -5.91 -4.40
CA MET A 168 10.40 -6.43 -4.35
C MET A 168 10.03 -7.04 -2.98
N ASP A 169 11.00 -7.50 -2.21
CA ASP A 169 10.85 -7.95 -0.83
C ASP A 169 10.45 -6.79 0.13
N LEU A 170 11.07 -5.62 -0.04
CA LEU A 170 10.72 -4.41 0.72
C LEU A 170 9.29 -3.97 0.37
N TYR A 171 8.92 -3.95 -0.92
CA TYR A 171 7.58 -3.60 -1.37
C TYR A 171 6.53 -4.60 -0.85
N SER A 172 6.86 -5.88 -0.81
CA SER A 172 6.01 -6.91 -0.20
C SER A 172 5.74 -6.62 1.28
N SER A 173 6.77 -6.21 2.03
CA SER A 173 6.61 -5.85 3.44
C SER A 173 5.77 -4.58 3.63
N VAL A 174 5.83 -3.62 2.69
CA VAL A 174 4.94 -2.43 2.69
C VAL A 174 3.48 -2.83 2.45
N CYS A 175 3.21 -3.86 1.62
CA CYS A 175 1.85 -4.39 1.48
C CYS A 175 1.30 -4.92 2.81
N ALA A 176 2.13 -5.58 3.63
CA ALA A 176 1.73 -6.03 4.96
C ALA A 176 1.43 -4.83 5.91
N VAL A 177 2.21 -3.74 5.83
CA VAL A 177 1.92 -2.49 6.54
C VAL A 177 0.54 -1.96 6.16
N GLN A 178 0.25 -1.86 4.87
CA GLN A 178 -1.02 -1.32 4.38
C GLN A 178 -2.21 -2.20 4.79
N ASN A 179 -2.10 -3.53 4.68
CA ASN A 179 -3.14 -4.45 5.15
C ASN A 179 -3.43 -4.28 6.64
N LEU A 180 -2.38 -4.21 7.48
CA LEU A 180 -2.53 -3.95 8.91
C LEU A 180 -3.29 -2.64 9.16
N TRP A 181 -2.93 -1.58 8.46
CA TRP A 181 -3.53 -0.27 8.63
C TRP A 181 -5.01 -0.24 8.30
N LEU A 182 -5.39 -0.87 7.18
CA LEU A 182 -6.81 -0.96 6.77
C LEU A 182 -7.62 -1.83 7.74
N ALA A 183 -7.07 -2.97 8.17
CA ALA A 183 -7.70 -3.84 9.17
C ALA A 183 -7.86 -3.12 10.52
N ALA A 184 -6.84 -2.40 10.98
CA ALA A 184 -6.90 -1.58 12.19
C ALA A 184 -7.99 -0.51 12.08
N ARG A 185 -8.12 0.17 10.92
CA ARG A 185 -9.18 1.16 10.70
C ARG A 185 -10.57 0.52 10.76
N ALA A 186 -10.74 -0.68 10.22
CA ALA A 186 -12.00 -1.44 10.29
C ALA A 186 -12.35 -1.85 11.73
N GLU A 187 -11.35 -2.09 12.58
CA GLU A 187 -11.52 -2.39 14.02
C GLU A 187 -11.68 -1.11 14.88
N GLY A 188 -11.76 0.08 14.27
CA GLY A 188 -11.88 1.35 15.00
C GLY A 188 -10.58 1.87 15.59
N LEU A 189 -9.43 1.26 15.24
CA LEU A 189 -8.12 1.69 15.70
C LEU A 189 -7.51 2.75 14.77
N GLY A 190 -6.75 3.66 15.37
CA GLY A 190 -5.82 4.53 14.67
C GLY A 190 -4.45 3.88 14.54
N VAL A 191 -3.77 4.21 13.45
CA VAL A 191 -2.38 3.84 13.21
C VAL A 191 -1.59 5.08 12.81
N GLY A 192 -0.41 5.26 13.38
CA GLY A 192 0.54 6.29 13.00
C GLY A 192 1.87 5.66 12.57
N TRP A 193 2.35 5.99 11.38
CA TRP A 193 3.64 5.50 10.88
C TRP A 193 4.76 6.48 11.23
N VAL A 194 5.64 6.08 12.12
CA VAL A 194 6.83 6.86 12.49
C VAL A 194 8.02 6.38 11.67
N SER A 195 8.58 7.25 10.83
CA SER A 195 9.70 6.96 9.94
C SER A 195 10.95 7.79 10.23
N ILE A 196 10.87 8.74 11.17
CA ILE A 196 11.99 9.62 11.54
C ILE A 196 12.85 8.89 12.58
N PHE A 197 13.66 7.95 12.07
CA PHE A 197 14.63 7.17 12.84
C PHE A 197 15.91 6.95 12.04
N ASN A 198 17.04 6.97 12.72
CA ASN A 198 18.22 6.29 12.21
C ASN A 198 17.99 4.77 12.28
N GLN A 199 18.17 4.06 11.16
CA GLN A 199 17.87 2.62 11.08
C GLN A 199 18.60 1.81 12.18
N SER A 200 19.86 2.14 12.44
CA SER A 200 20.66 1.48 13.49
C SER A 200 20.08 1.70 14.88
N ALA A 201 19.62 2.91 15.19
CA ALA A 201 19.02 3.23 16.49
C ALA A 201 17.72 2.42 16.71
N LEU A 202 16.90 2.27 15.67
CA LEU A 202 15.70 1.43 15.72
C LEU A 202 16.05 -0.05 15.91
N GLN A 203 17.07 -0.55 15.17
CA GLN A 203 17.55 -1.91 15.33
C GLN A 203 18.08 -2.17 16.75
N ASP A 204 18.88 -1.27 17.30
CA ASP A 204 19.46 -1.40 18.63
C ASP A 204 18.39 -1.32 19.74
N ALA A 205 17.40 -0.40 19.60
CA ALA A 205 16.30 -0.28 20.56
C ALA A 205 15.42 -1.53 20.64
N LEU A 206 15.26 -2.24 19.51
CA LEU A 206 14.40 -3.44 19.39
C LEU A 206 15.18 -4.74 19.31
N ALA A 207 16.51 -4.72 19.45
CA ALA A 207 17.40 -5.88 19.29
C ALA A 207 17.21 -6.62 17.95
N ILE A 208 16.95 -5.85 16.86
CA ILE A 208 16.79 -6.39 15.52
C ILE A 208 18.17 -6.69 14.93
N PRO A 209 18.42 -7.91 14.44
CA PRO A 209 19.69 -8.24 13.80
C PRO A 209 20.02 -7.31 12.63
N LYS A 210 21.29 -6.93 12.46
CA LYS A 210 21.73 -5.96 11.41
C LYS A 210 21.34 -6.36 9.98
N ARG A 211 21.21 -7.66 9.68
CA ARG A 211 20.77 -8.18 8.37
C ARG A 211 19.26 -7.97 8.10
N ILE A 212 18.49 -7.73 9.15
CA ILE A 212 17.04 -7.52 9.05
C ILE A 212 16.75 -6.03 8.89
N THR A 213 16.00 -5.67 7.87
CA THR A 213 15.67 -4.28 7.56
C THR A 213 14.36 -3.87 8.24
N PRO A 214 14.35 -2.90 9.17
CA PRO A 214 13.10 -2.29 9.62
C PRO A 214 12.41 -1.56 8.46
N ILE A 215 11.10 -1.78 8.31
CA ILE A 215 10.27 -1.17 7.24
C ILE A 215 9.40 -0.07 7.83
N ALA A 216 8.75 -0.34 8.95
CA ALA A 216 7.84 0.59 9.60
C ALA A 216 7.87 0.41 11.12
N TYR A 217 7.76 1.52 11.85
CA TYR A 217 7.32 1.52 13.23
C TYR A 217 5.94 2.15 13.30
N LEU A 218 4.96 1.38 13.73
CA LEU A 218 3.56 1.79 13.78
C LEU A 218 3.12 1.97 15.22
N CYS A 219 2.58 3.14 15.55
CA CYS A 219 1.83 3.40 16.76
C CYS A 219 0.39 2.95 16.54
N VAL A 220 -0.18 2.12 17.41
CA VAL A 220 -1.49 1.51 17.23
C VAL A 220 -2.32 1.64 18.52
N GLY A 221 -3.57 2.04 18.39
CA GLY A 221 -4.47 2.17 19.53
C GLY A 221 -5.83 2.78 19.18
N TYR A 222 -6.76 2.74 20.13
CA TYR A 222 -7.99 3.50 20.01
C TYR A 222 -7.70 4.99 20.02
N VAL A 223 -8.56 5.78 19.38
CA VAL A 223 -8.39 7.23 19.23
C VAL A 223 -9.61 7.99 19.68
N SER A 224 -9.39 9.19 20.18
CA SER A 224 -10.49 10.11 20.56
C SER A 224 -11.27 10.59 19.34
N HIS A 225 -10.61 10.74 18.21
CA HIS A 225 -11.20 11.16 16.93
C HIS A 225 -10.23 10.93 15.78
N PHE A 226 -10.75 10.97 14.56
CA PHE A 226 -9.95 11.10 13.33
C PHE A 226 -10.18 12.49 12.73
N TYR A 227 -9.14 13.11 12.22
CA TYR A 227 -9.27 14.38 11.50
C TYR A 227 -9.98 14.20 10.15
N ALA A 228 -10.79 15.19 9.76
CA ALA A 228 -11.48 15.20 8.48
C ALA A 228 -10.49 15.23 7.30
N LYS A 229 -9.37 15.94 7.45
CA LYS A 229 -8.27 16.00 6.48
C LYS A 229 -6.99 15.44 7.10
N PRO A 230 -6.03 14.97 6.28
CA PRO A 230 -4.68 14.67 6.75
C PRO A 230 -4.06 15.87 7.48
N GLU A 231 -3.36 15.63 8.60
CA GLU A 231 -2.78 16.71 9.40
C GLU A 231 -1.79 17.54 8.61
N LEU A 232 -0.95 16.93 7.78
CA LEU A 232 0.03 17.64 6.94
C LEU A 232 -0.66 18.53 5.90
N GLU A 233 -1.78 18.10 5.32
CA GLU A 233 -2.59 18.92 4.43
C GLU A 233 -3.20 20.10 5.16
N SER A 234 -3.75 19.87 6.36
CA SER A 234 -4.35 20.92 7.20
C SER A 234 -3.31 21.93 7.69
N ALA A 235 -2.07 21.49 7.90
CA ALA A 235 -0.95 22.35 8.28
C ALA A 235 -0.33 23.13 7.08
N GLY A 236 -0.85 22.94 5.87
CA GLY A 236 -0.33 23.58 4.67
C GLY A 236 1.00 23.03 4.15
N TRP A 237 1.39 21.82 4.61
CA TRP A 237 2.66 21.19 4.17
C TRP A 237 2.64 20.83 2.68
N LEU A 238 1.65 20.05 2.25
CA LEU A 238 1.36 19.71 0.85
C LEU A 238 -0.14 19.36 0.71
N PRO A 239 -0.78 19.76 -0.40
CA PRO A 239 -2.15 19.34 -0.72
C PRO A 239 -2.16 17.92 -1.30
N ARG A 240 -3.34 17.30 -1.31
CA ARG A 240 -3.59 16.12 -2.12
C ARG A 240 -3.58 16.50 -3.59
N LEU A 241 -2.78 15.81 -4.39
CA LEU A 241 -2.74 16.04 -5.83
C LEU A 241 -4.04 15.58 -6.52
N PRO A 242 -4.47 16.26 -7.59
CA PRO A 242 -5.52 15.77 -8.47
C PRO A 242 -5.10 14.44 -9.10
N ILE A 243 -5.95 13.41 -8.99
CA ILE A 243 -5.58 12.07 -9.44
C ILE A 243 -5.36 12.01 -10.96
N GLU A 244 -6.08 12.81 -11.72
CA GLU A 244 -5.95 12.88 -13.17
C GLU A 244 -4.58 13.37 -13.65
N GLU A 245 -3.86 14.12 -12.82
CA GLU A 245 -2.48 14.56 -13.11
C GLU A 245 -1.46 13.43 -12.93
N LEU A 246 -1.84 12.32 -12.28
CA LEU A 246 -0.99 11.18 -11.97
C LEU A 246 -1.22 10.00 -12.91
N VAL A 247 -2.18 10.11 -13.83
CA VAL A 247 -2.54 9.03 -14.76
C VAL A 247 -2.05 9.35 -16.16
N TYR A 248 -1.27 8.44 -16.71
CA TYR A 248 -0.72 8.51 -18.06
C TYR A 248 -1.19 7.31 -18.86
N PHE A 249 -1.29 7.45 -20.18
CA PHE A 249 -1.75 6.40 -21.09
C PHE A 249 -0.57 5.84 -21.91
N ASP A 250 -0.31 4.55 -21.76
CA ASP A 250 0.72 3.76 -22.44
C ASP A 250 2.17 4.17 -22.11
N GLN A 251 2.45 5.47 -21.91
CA GLN A 251 3.80 5.98 -21.67
C GLN A 251 3.79 7.04 -20.58
N TRP A 252 4.89 7.14 -19.83
CA TRP A 252 5.09 8.19 -18.83
C TRP A 252 4.97 9.58 -19.47
N GLY A 253 4.21 10.47 -18.83
CA GLY A 253 3.99 11.84 -19.27
C GLY A 253 2.96 12.00 -20.40
N ARG A 254 2.40 10.91 -20.93
CA ARG A 254 1.37 10.98 -21.96
C ARG A 254 -0.02 11.12 -21.34
N HIS A 255 -0.48 12.36 -21.23
CA HIS A 255 -1.85 12.69 -20.83
C HIS A 255 -2.80 12.66 -22.04
N ASP A 256 -4.06 12.31 -21.81
CA ASP A 256 -5.13 12.42 -22.78
C ASP A 256 -6.44 12.83 -22.07
N GLU A 257 -6.74 14.11 -22.12
CA GLU A 257 -7.91 14.71 -21.48
C GLU A 257 -9.25 14.23 -22.08
N GLN A 258 -9.24 13.65 -23.28
CA GLN A 258 -10.45 13.16 -23.96
C GLN A 258 -10.85 11.75 -23.50
N GLN A 259 -9.97 11.05 -22.77
CA GLN A 259 -10.30 9.74 -22.19
C GLN A 259 -11.43 9.86 -21.17
N ALA A 260 -12.48 9.04 -21.37
CA ALA A 260 -13.64 8.99 -20.46
C ALA A 260 -13.20 8.71 -19.00
N LEU A 261 -12.12 7.95 -18.80
CA LEU A 261 -11.53 7.64 -17.51
C LEU A 261 -11.16 8.91 -16.73
N ILE A 262 -10.65 9.94 -17.36
CA ILE A 262 -10.28 11.20 -16.69
C ILE A 262 -11.51 11.84 -16.03
N GLY A 263 -12.64 11.87 -16.72
CA GLY A 263 -13.90 12.37 -16.15
C GLY A 263 -14.41 11.52 -14.97
N HIS A 264 -14.21 10.20 -15.01
CA HIS A 264 -14.52 9.31 -13.87
C HIS A 264 -13.60 9.60 -12.67
N LEU A 265 -12.28 9.70 -12.89
CA LEU A 265 -11.29 9.95 -11.83
C LEU A 265 -11.60 11.24 -11.04
N ARG A 266 -11.95 12.33 -11.75
CA ARG A 266 -12.34 13.60 -11.10
C ARG A 266 -13.57 13.44 -10.20
N ARG A 267 -14.61 12.77 -10.70
CA ARG A 267 -15.83 12.52 -9.93
C ARG A 267 -15.57 11.63 -8.71
N ASP A 268 -14.85 10.53 -8.92
CA ASP A 268 -14.60 9.53 -7.90
C ASP A 268 -13.68 10.07 -6.80
N GLN A 269 -12.70 10.92 -7.14
CA GLN A 269 -11.89 11.60 -6.12
C GLN A 269 -12.74 12.57 -5.26
N ALA A 270 -13.66 13.31 -5.89
CA ALA A 270 -14.55 14.20 -5.16
C ALA A 270 -15.51 13.41 -4.23
N GLU A 271 -16.02 12.26 -4.68
CA GLU A 271 -16.88 11.40 -3.89
C GLU A 271 -16.13 10.71 -2.74
N ALA A 272 -14.90 10.24 -2.99
CA ALA A 272 -14.02 9.70 -1.96
C ALA A 272 -13.76 10.71 -0.83
N GLN A 273 -13.59 12.00 -1.16
CA GLN A 273 -13.42 13.04 -0.16
C GLN A 273 -14.69 13.25 0.68
N LYS A 274 -15.88 13.18 0.08
CA LYS A 274 -17.16 13.24 0.82
C LYS A 274 -17.33 12.03 1.74
N THR A 275 -17.09 10.83 1.22
CA THR A 275 -17.15 9.57 1.98
C THR A 275 -16.23 9.61 3.19
N ALA A 276 -14.99 10.07 3.01
CA ALA A 276 -14.05 10.25 4.11
C ALA A 276 -14.59 11.21 5.20
N ASN A 277 -15.18 12.33 4.81
CA ASN A 277 -15.70 13.32 5.75
C ASN A 277 -16.93 12.78 6.51
N LEU A 278 -17.86 12.11 5.82
CA LEU A 278 -19.07 11.53 6.44
C LEU A 278 -18.74 10.44 7.45
N ALA A 279 -17.84 9.52 7.10
CA ALA A 279 -17.41 8.45 8.00
C ALA A 279 -16.79 8.96 9.30
N LEU A 280 -16.15 10.13 9.27
CA LEU A 280 -15.51 10.76 10.43
C LEU A 280 -16.48 11.61 11.26
N MET A 281 -17.60 12.04 10.69
CA MET A 281 -18.68 12.73 11.42
C MET A 281 -19.55 11.75 12.22
N GLN A 282 -19.75 10.52 11.71
CA GLN A 282 -20.56 9.48 12.36
C GLN A 282 -19.82 8.79 13.53
N SER A 283 -18.52 8.96 13.65
CA SER A 283 -17.70 8.41 14.73
C SER A 283 -17.57 9.34 15.95
N ARG A 284 -18.34 10.41 15.99
CA ARG A 284 -18.50 11.31 17.14
C ARG A 284 -19.78 10.98 17.90
#